data_4bb67260ec9da877998d9e99ba25a272
#
_entry.id   4bb67260ec9da877998d9e99ba25a272
#
_cell.length_a   1.000
_cell.length_b   1.000
_cell.length_c   1.000
_cell.angle_alpha   90.00
_cell.angle_beta   90.00
_cell.angle_gamma   90.00
#
_symmetry.space_group_name_H-M   'P 1'
#
loop_
_entity.id
_entity.type
_entity.pdbx_description
1 polymer ?
#
loop_
_entity_poly.entity_id
_entity_poly.type
_entity_poly.pdbx_seq_one_letter_code
_entity_poly.pdbx_strand_id
1 'polypeptide(L)'
;MSNENRFYEMSLYKNYSTTQEFFTEIIENWNLALESILIVGGLLVLAKGKLGTDYKKLQMQLNVQGIPSSVQNKCLNVAQCQHLIKYCQKEYEKGTKPLLPNDIKVLNEIATVTKDNASMFRDGLNQGIIGSQTTSRDLVSLFPPKNITPKPLSPKKPNGVLVCSIGVKKDKIKDAKQAAEIQKALDDAIKSVVSQFPEICDYNLIQIPKIL
;
A
#
# COMPACT_ATOMS: atom_id res chain seq x y z
N MET A 1 -2.90 10.72 -31.81
CA MET A 1 -3.22 9.35 -31.36
C MET A 1 -3.88 9.48 -30.00
N SER A 2 -5.10 8.96 -29.83
CA SER A 2 -5.79 9.02 -28.54
C SER A 2 -5.05 8.15 -27.53
N ASN A 3 -5.01 8.56 -26.25
CA ASN A 3 -4.37 7.80 -25.16
C ASN A 3 -4.96 6.38 -24.99
N GLU A 4 -6.11 6.12 -25.59
CA GLU A 4 -6.88 4.89 -25.48
C GLU A 4 -6.18 3.65 -26.04
N ASN A 5 -5.27 3.80 -27.01
CA ASN A 5 -4.54 2.67 -27.59
C ASN A 5 -3.18 2.36 -26.94
N ARG A 6 -2.63 3.28 -26.12
CA ARG A 6 -1.28 3.13 -25.57
C ARG A 6 -1.12 1.99 -24.57
N PHE A 7 -2.18 1.66 -23.83
CA PHE A 7 -2.13 0.55 -22.88
C PHE A 7 -1.86 -0.81 -23.54
N TYR A 8 -2.34 -1.01 -24.79
CA TYR A 8 -2.10 -2.25 -25.56
C TYR A 8 -0.69 -2.35 -26.10
N GLU A 9 -0.06 -1.22 -26.29
CA GLU A 9 1.24 -1.12 -26.95
C GLU A 9 2.41 -1.13 -25.95
N MET A 10 2.27 -1.88 -24.83
CA MET A 10 3.42 -2.10 -23.93
C MET A 10 4.64 -2.67 -24.65
N SER A 11 4.44 -3.18 -25.88
CA SER A 11 5.51 -3.53 -26.81
C SER A 11 6.36 -2.34 -27.20
N LEU A 12 5.83 -1.11 -27.26
CA LEU A 12 6.58 0.11 -27.56
C LEU A 12 7.65 0.42 -26.51
N TYR A 13 7.40 0.06 -25.26
CA TYR A 13 8.30 0.31 -24.14
C TYR A 13 9.34 -0.81 -23.93
N LYS A 14 9.29 -1.87 -24.75
CA LYS A 14 10.26 -2.98 -24.65
C LYS A 14 11.70 -2.56 -24.90
N ASN A 15 11.90 -1.48 -25.65
CA ASN A 15 13.23 -0.95 -25.96
C ASN A 15 13.79 -0.03 -24.88
N TYR A 16 13.01 0.40 -23.91
CA TYR A 16 13.50 1.22 -22.80
C TYR A 16 14.51 0.44 -21.95
N SER A 17 15.62 1.07 -21.64
CA SER A 17 16.73 0.47 -20.92
C SER A 17 17.30 1.37 -19.82
N THR A 18 16.99 2.66 -19.84
CA THR A 18 17.53 3.65 -18.91
C THR A 18 16.47 4.17 -17.92
N THR A 19 16.95 4.60 -16.77
CA THR A 19 16.10 5.23 -15.75
C THR A 19 15.38 6.46 -16.32
N GLN A 20 16.06 7.25 -17.16
CA GLN A 20 15.51 8.49 -17.72
C GLN A 20 14.35 8.23 -18.69
N GLU A 21 14.44 7.21 -19.54
CA GLU A 21 13.34 6.84 -20.45
C GLU A 21 12.07 6.46 -19.69
N PHE A 22 12.20 5.59 -18.69
CA PHE A 22 11.07 5.19 -17.83
C PHE A 22 10.50 6.38 -17.04
N PHE A 23 11.38 7.23 -16.50
CA PHE A 23 10.97 8.39 -15.73
C PHE A 23 10.12 9.35 -16.58
N THR A 24 10.62 9.74 -17.76
CA THR A 24 9.92 10.65 -18.67
C THR A 24 8.54 10.11 -19.04
N GLU A 25 8.47 8.85 -19.47
CA GLU A 25 7.22 8.23 -19.90
C GLU A 25 6.21 8.09 -18.75
N ILE A 26 6.66 7.77 -17.54
CA ILE A 26 5.79 7.68 -16.37
C ILE A 26 5.20 9.05 -16.03
N ILE A 27 6.02 10.12 -16.04
CA ILE A 27 5.56 11.48 -15.73
C ILE A 27 4.56 11.96 -16.78
N GLU A 28 4.83 11.72 -18.05
CA GLU A 28 3.92 12.12 -19.16
C GLU A 28 2.56 11.42 -19.10
N ASN A 29 2.52 10.19 -18.60
CA ASN A 29 1.28 9.42 -18.50
C ASN A 29 0.58 9.54 -17.14
N TRP A 30 1.15 10.22 -16.16
CA TRP A 30 0.59 10.28 -14.81
C TRP A 30 -0.58 11.28 -14.70
N ASN A 31 -1.83 10.78 -14.52
CA ASN A 31 -3.02 11.63 -14.35
C ASN A 31 -4.12 11.03 -13.46
N LEU A 32 -3.87 9.98 -12.71
CA LEU A 32 -4.81 9.29 -11.82
C LEU A 32 -6.06 8.66 -12.48
N ALA A 33 -6.17 8.66 -13.81
CA ALA A 33 -7.23 7.91 -14.49
C ALA A 33 -6.88 6.41 -14.54
N LEU A 34 -7.87 5.55 -14.76
CA LEU A 34 -7.67 4.10 -14.84
C LEU A 34 -6.57 3.73 -15.85
N GLU A 35 -6.62 4.30 -17.04
CA GLU A 35 -5.65 4.05 -18.12
C GLU A 35 -4.23 4.45 -17.68
N SER A 36 -4.10 5.62 -17.08
CA SER A 36 -2.84 6.11 -16.52
C SER A 36 -2.27 5.16 -15.46
N ILE A 37 -3.10 4.69 -14.54
CA ILE A 37 -2.70 3.73 -13.49
C ILE A 37 -2.19 2.44 -14.13
N LEU A 38 -2.83 1.96 -15.18
CA LEU A 38 -2.44 0.75 -15.89
C LEU A 38 -1.14 0.92 -16.67
N ILE A 39 -0.98 2.05 -17.39
CA ILE A 39 0.25 2.38 -18.14
C ILE A 39 1.43 2.54 -17.18
N VAL A 40 1.29 3.38 -16.17
CA VAL A 40 2.34 3.61 -15.18
C VAL A 40 2.69 2.33 -14.43
N GLY A 41 1.71 1.54 -14.05
CA GLY A 41 1.93 0.24 -13.44
C GLY A 41 2.72 -0.71 -14.34
N GLY A 42 2.37 -0.80 -15.61
CA GLY A 42 3.08 -1.59 -16.61
C GLY A 42 4.53 -1.13 -16.81
N LEU A 43 4.75 0.19 -16.91
CA LEU A 43 6.09 0.79 -17.00
C LEU A 43 6.94 0.46 -15.76
N LEU A 44 6.35 0.53 -14.57
CA LEU A 44 7.03 0.16 -13.32
C LEU A 44 7.39 -1.35 -13.28
N VAL A 45 6.53 -2.22 -13.80
CA VAL A 45 6.84 -3.66 -13.93
C VAL A 45 8.04 -3.88 -14.85
N LEU A 46 8.03 -3.24 -16.03
CA LEU A 46 9.14 -3.33 -17.00
C LEU A 46 10.43 -2.75 -16.42
N ALA A 47 10.36 -1.56 -15.83
CA ALA A 47 11.51 -0.89 -15.22
C ALA A 47 12.13 -1.76 -14.11
N LYS A 48 11.30 -2.36 -13.25
CA LYS A 48 11.78 -3.25 -12.18
C LYS A 48 12.54 -4.45 -12.74
N GLY A 49 12.09 -5.01 -13.86
CA GLY A 49 12.76 -6.14 -14.51
C GLY A 49 14.08 -5.75 -15.21
N LYS A 50 14.16 -4.52 -15.76
CA LYS A 50 15.29 -4.09 -16.59
C LYS A 50 16.38 -3.33 -15.83
N LEU A 51 16.00 -2.47 -14.89
CA LEU A 51 16.93 -1.55 -14.23
C LEU A 51 17.68 -2.18 -13.04
N GLY A 52 17.24 -3.31 -12.52
CA GLY A 52 17.90 -3.95 -11.37
C GLY A 52 18.06 -2.98 -10.18
N THR A 53 19.31 -2.69 -9.82
CA THR A 53 19.66 -1.76 -8.71
C THR A 53 19.24 -0.32 -8.99
N ASP A 54 19.23 0.11 -10.26
CA ASP A 54 18.87 1.48 -10.64
C ASP A 54 17.37 1.75 -10.54
N TYR A 55 16.54 0.71 -10.37
CA TYR A 55 15.11 0.87 -10.09
C TYR A 55 14.84 1.75 -8.85
N LYS A 56 15.69 1.68 -7.84
CA LYS A 56 15.59 2.54 -6.66
C LYS A 56 15.77 4.02 -6.99
N LYS A 57 16.67 4.34 -7.93
CA LYS A 57 16.87 5.73 -8.41
C LYS A 57 15.60 6.26 -9.07
N LEU A 58 14.97 5.44 -9.95
CA LEU A 58 13.70 5.78 -10.57
C LEU A 58 12.62 6.05 -9.52
N GLN A 59 12.48 5.17 -8.52
CA GLN A 59 11.49 5.35 -7.45
C GLN A 59 11.70 6.65 -6.67
N MET A 60 12.94 7.03 -6.38
CA MET A 60 13.27 8.27 -5.71
C MET A 60 12.93 9.50 -6.57
N GLN A 61 13.25 9.48 -7.87
CA GLN A 61 12.92 10.55 -8.80
C GLN A 61 11.40 10.76 -8.90
N LEU A 62 10.64 9.67 -9.06
CA LEU A 62 9.17 9.71 -9.08
C LEU A 62 8.57 10.26 -7.78
N ASN A 63 9.18 9.90 -6.64
CA ASN A 63 8.74 10.40 -5.34
C ASN A 63 8.91 11.93 -5.22
N VAL A 64 10.02 12.47 -5.73
CA VAL A 64 10.27 13.92 -5.81
C VAL A 64 9.24 14.63 -6.70
N GLN A 65 8.78 13.96 -7.77
CA GLN A 65 7.75 14.48 -8.68
C GLN A 65 6.31 14.28 -8.19
N GLY A 66 6.11 13.92 -6.93
CA GLY A 66 4.79 13.79 -6.33
C GLY A 66 4.09 12.44 -6.57
N ILE A 67 4.82 11.42 -7.04
CA ILE A 67 4.34 10.04 -7.11
C ILE A 67 4.99 9.21 -5.99
N PRO A 68 4.43 9.22 -4.77
CA PRO A 68 5.06 8.59 -3.61
C PRO A 68 5.14 7.07 -3.77
N SER A 69 6.11 6.44 -3.12
CA SER A 69 6.37 4.99 -3.21
C SER A 69 5.13 4.14 -2.88
N SER A 70 4.25 4.63 -2.01
CA SER A 70 2.98 3.95 -1.71
C SER A 70 2.04 3.90 -2.90
N VAL A 71 2.02 4.94 -3.74
CA VAL A 71 1.24 5.00 -4.98
C VAL A 71 1.90 4.16 -6.06
N GLN A 72 3.23 4.26 -6.23
CA GLN A 72 4.00 3.42 -7.16
C GLN A 72 3.74 1.93 -6.91
N ASN A 73 3.76 1.50 -5.64
CA ASN A 73 3.49 0.11 -5.26
C ASN A 73 2.05 -0.33 -5.57
N LYS A 74 1.06 0.56 -5.43
CA LYS A 74 -0.32 0.26 -5.80
C LYS A 74 -0.47 0.09 -7.32
N CYS A 75 0.12 0.99 -8.12
CA CYS A 75 0.15 0.87 -9.58
C CYS A 75 0.78 -0.46 -10.01
N LEU A 76 1.92 -0.80 -9.40
CA LEU A 76 2.64 -2.03 -9.67
C LEU A 76 1.81 -3.28 -9.34
N ASN A 77 1.12 -3.29 -8.18
CA ASN A 77 0.27 -4.40 -7.79
C ASN A 77 -0.92 -4.57 -8.74
N VAL A 78 -1.57 -3.47 -9.14
CA VAL A 78 -2.66 -3.48 -10.13
C VAL A 78 -2.17 -4.06 -11.46
N ALA A 79 -1.02 -3.60 -11.97
CA ALA A 79 -0.45 -4.09 -13.22
C ALA A 79 0.04 -5.54 -13.18
N GLN A 80 0.32 -6.09 -12.01
CA GLN A 80 0.67 -7.49 -11.82
C GLN A 80 -0.56 -8.42 -11.72
N CYS A 81 -1.76 -7.88 -11.58
CA CYS A 81 -2.99 -8.65 -11.50
C CYS A 81 -3.46 -9.05 -12.90
N GLN A 82 -3.01 -10.20 -13.39
CA GLN A 82 -3.18 -10.62 -14.78
C GLN A 82 -4.64 -10.68 -15.26
N HIS A 83 -5.59 -11.12 -14.43
CA HIS A 83 -7.00 -11.21 -14.84
C HIS A 83 -7.64 -9.82 -14.93
N LEU A 84 -7.25 -8.86 -14.09
CA LEU A 84 -7.68 -7.47 -14.20
C LEU A 84 -7.15 -6.85 -15.50
N ILE A 85 -5.87 -7.04 -15.80
CA ILE A 85 -5.25 -6.57 -17.04
C ILE A 85 -5.93 -7.18 -18.28
N LYS A 86 -6.15 -8.50 -18.29
CA LYS A 86 -6.84 -9.18 -19.40
C LYS A 86 -8.28 -8.68 -19.59
N TYR A 87 -8.99 -8.37 -18.50
CA TYR A 87 -10.31 -7.78 -18.59
C TYR A 87 -10.25 -6.40 -19.24
N CYS A 88 -9.36 -5.51 -18.76
CA CYS A 88 -9.19 -4.19 -19.36
C CYS A 88 -8.84 -4.27 -20.84
N GLN A 89 -7.89 -5.12 -21.21
CA GLN A 89 -7.51 -5.35 -22.61
C GLN A 89 -8.72 -5.70 -23.46
N LYS A 90 -9.48 -6.71 -23.03
CA LYS A 90 -10.65 -7.19 -23.77
C LYS A 90 -11.73 -6.11 -23.94
N GLU A 91 -11.94 -5.27 -22.93
CA GLU A 91 -12.93 -4.19 -23.03
C GLU A 91 -12.45 -3.09 -24.00
N TYR A 92 -11.19 -2.70 -23.93
CA TYR A 92 -10.63 -1.74 -24.87
C TYR A 92 -10.60 -2.27 -26.32
N GLU A 93 -10.26 -3.55 -26.54
CA GLU A 93 -10.34 -4.20 -27.88
C GLU A 93 -11.73 -4.11 -28.51
N LYS A 94 -12.78 -4.11 -27.68
CA LYS A 94 -14.16 -3.90 -28.11
C LYS A 94 -14.52 -2.41 -28.33
N GLY A 95 -13.61 -1.49 -28.04
CA GLY A 95 -13.87 -0.04 -28.05
C GLY A 95 -14.72 0.43 -26.85
N THR A 96 -14.80 -0.37 -25.78
CA THR A 96 -15.53 -0.05 -24.56
C THR A 96 -14.58 0.28 -23.41
N LYS A 97 -14.99 1.19 -22.51
CA LYS A 97 -14.22 1.46 -21.31
C LYS A 97 -14.46 0.36 -20.27
N PRO A 98 -13.41 -0.14 -19.60
CA PRO A 98 -13.57 -1.08 -18.51
C PRO A 98 -14.42 -0.49 -17.38
N LEU A 99 -15.37 -1.26 -16.87
CA LEU A 99 -16.22 -0.88 -15.74
C LEU A 99 -15.48 -1.09 -14.42
N LEU A 100 -14.43 -0.29 -14.21
CA LEU A 100 -13.59 -0.31 -13.01
C LEU A 100 -13.50 1.09 -12.40
N PRO A 101 -13.29 1.19 -11.07
CA PRO A 101 -13.13 2.49 -10.42
C PRO A 101 -11.85 3.18 -10.87
N ASN A 102 -11.87 4.52 -10.93
CA ASN A 102 -10.66 5.33 -11.20
C ASN A 102 -9.80 5.53 -9.94
N ASP A 103 -10.26 5.11 -8.77
CA ASP A 103 -9.51 5.24 -7.52
C ASP A 103 -8.46 4.13 -7.41
N ILE A 104 -7.19 4.54 -7.38
CA ILE A 104 -6.04 3.61 -7.27
C ILE A 104 -6.07 2.77 -5.98
N LYS A 105 -6.65 3.28 -4.89
CA LYS A 105 -6.77 2.54 -3.65
C LYS A 105 -7.74 1.37 -3.85
N VAL A 106 -8.91 1.64 -4.41
CA VAL A 106 -9.94 0.64 -4.67
C VAL A 106 -9.46 -0.37 -5.71
N LEU A 107 -8.81 0.08 -6.78
CA LEU A 107 -8.20 -0.81 -7.78
C LEU A 107 -7.15 -1.75 -7.16
N ASN A 108 -6.30 -1.21 -6.28
CA ASN A 108 -5.30 -2.01 -5.59
C ASN A 108 -5.95 -3.02 -4.61
N GLU A 109 -7.04 -2.65 -3.96
CA GLU A 109 -7.81 -3.57 -3.11
C GLU A 109 -8.43 -4.70 -3.95
N ILE A 110 -9.06 -4.38 -5.09
CA ILE A 110 -9.58 -5.38 -6.05
C ILE A 110 -8.44 -6.31 -6.48
N ALA A 111 -7.32 -5.76 -6.95
CA ALA A 111 -6.18 -6.55 -7.38
C ALA A 111 -5.64 -7.46 -6.26
N THR A 112 -5.59 -6.97 -5.03
CA THR A 112 -5.08 -7.72 -3.88
C THR A 112 -5.99 -8.88 -3.51
N VAL A 113 -7.30 -8.62 -3.43
CA VAL A 113 -8.30 -9.62 -3.01
C VAL A 113 -8.49 -10.70 -4.07
N THR A 114 -8.44 -10.32 -5.36
CA THR A 114 -8.69 -11.24 -6.46
C THR A 114 -7.43 -11.87 -7.05
N LYS A 115 -6.23 -11.51 -6.58
CA LYS A 115 -4.93 -11.90 -7.14
C LYS A 115 -4.81 -13.38 -7.48
N ASP A 116 -5.25 -14.23 -6.56
CA ASP A 116 -5.15 -15.68 -6.67
C ASP A 116 -6.50 -16.33 -7.06
N ASN A 117 -7.52 -15.53 -7.35
CA ASN A 117 -8.88 -16.03 -7.64
C ASN A 117 -9.57 -15.23 -8.75
N ALA A 118 -9.28 -15.59 -9.99
CA ALA A 118 -9.86 -14.96 -11.17
C ALA A 118 -11.38 -15.20 -11.29
N SER A 119 -11.95 -16.26 -10.71
CA SER A 119 -13.40 -16.48 -10.69
C SER A 119 -14.08 -15.43 -9.84
N MET A 120 -13.55 -15.14 -8.65
CA MET A 120 -14.06 -14.12 -7.74
C MET A 120 -14.15 -12.73 -8.41
N PHE A 121 -13.14 -12.37 -9.20
CA PHE A 121 -13.17 -11.13 -9.99
C PHE A 121 -14.31 -11.13 -11.03
N ARG A 122 -14.46 -12.21 -11.78
CA ARG A 122 -15.54 -12.35 -12.78
C ARG A 122 -16.93 -12.33 -12.16
N ASP A 123 -17.10 -13.02 -11.04
CA ASP A 123 -18.35 -13.07 -10.32
C ASP A 123 -18.73 -11.69 -9.76
N GLY A 124 -17.75 -10.95 -9.25
CA GLY A 124 -17.94 -9.57 -8.83
C GLY A 124 -18.35 -8.62 -9.94
N LEU A 125 -17.78 -8.76 -11.14
CA LEU A 125 -18.20 -8.01 -12.34
C LEU A 125 -19.61 -8.39 -12.79
N ASN A 126 -19.91 -9.70 -12.88
CA ASN A 126 -21.21 -10.19 -13.33
C ASN A 126 -22.37 -9.79 -12.40
N GLN A 127 -22.09 -9.70 -11.10
CA GLN A 127 -23.05 -9.28 -10.08
C GLN A 127 -23.15 -7.76 -9.95
N GLY A 128 -22.36 -7.00 -10.71
CA GLY A 128 -22.33 -5.54 -10.66
C GLY A 128 -21.70 -4.97 -9.38
N ILE A 129 -21.00 -5.79 -8.63
CA ILE A 129 -20.37 -5.46 -7.36
C ILE A 129 -19.00 -4.81 -7.59
N ILE A 130 -18.26 -5.32 -8.59
CA ILE A 130 -17.09 -4.64 -9.14
C ILE A 130 -17.57 -3.82 -10.32
N GLY A 131 -17.44 -2.50 -10.22
CA GLY A 131 -17.87 -1.55 -11.24
C GLY A 131 -17.23 -0.18 -11.04
N SER A 132 -17.57 0.78 -11.88
CA SER A 132 -16.99 2.13 -11.84
C SER A 132 -17.23 2.89 -10.53
N GLN A 133 -18.29 2.53 -9.79
CA GLN A 133 -18.68 3.15 -8.52
C GLN A 133 -18.29 2.33 -7.29
N THR A 134 -17.60 1.22 -7.47
CA THR A 134 -17.17 0.35 -6.35
C THR A 134 -16.30 1.12 -5.37
N THR A 135 -16.63 0.98 -4.09
CA THR A 135 -15.88 1.57 -2.98
C THR A 135 -15.14 0.49 -2.16
N SER A 136 -14.18 0.90 -1.34
CA SER A 136 -13.50 -0.03 -0.41
C SER A 136 -14.49 -0.75 0.53
N ARG A 137 -15.63 -0.13 0.87
CA ARG A 137 -16.66 -0.75 1.73
C ARG A 137 -17.38 -1.89 1.02
N ASP A 138 -17.67 -1.72 -0.26
CA ASP A 138 -18.32 -2.75 -1.08
C ASP A 138 -17.42 -3.98 -1.16
N LEU A 139 -16.13 -3.78 -1.34
CA LEU A 139 -15.15 -4.88 -1.38
C LEU A 139 -15.07 -5.67 -0.08
N VAL A 140 -15.16 -5.01 1.08
CA VAL A 140 -15.16 -5.71 2.38
C VAL A 140 -16.40 -6.59 2.54
N SER A 141 -17.56 -6.15 2.04
CA SER A 141 -18.81 -6.93 2.09
C SER A 141 -18.77 -8.13 1.17
N LEU A 142 -18.06 -8.04 0.05
CA LEU A 142 -17.97 -9.06 -0.99
C LEU A 142 -16.96 -10.15 -0.69
N PHE A 143 -15.88 -9.77 -0.07
CA PHE A 143 -14.75 -10.60 0.21
C PHE A 143 -14.46 -10.55 1.72
N PRO A 144 -15.35 -11.16 2.54
CA PRO A 144 -15.08 -11.24 3.96
C PRO A 144 -13.68 -11.86 4.12
N PRO A 145 -12.83 -11.26 4.93
CA PRO A 145 -11.45 -11.70 5.09
C PRO A 145 -11.48 -13.20 5.39
N LYS A 146 -10.82 -14.01 4.56
CA LYS A 146 -10.65 -15.45 4.81
C LYS A 146 -10.11 -15.58 6.22
N ASN A 147 -10.97 -16.06 7.15
CA ASN A 147 -10.62 -16.39 8.54
C ASN A 147 -9.34 -15.67 9.00
N ILE A 148 -9.45 -14.37 9.18
CA ILE A 148 -8.53 -13.72 10.08
C ILE A 148 -8.93 -14.31 11.41
N THR A 149 -8.20 -15.34 11.91
CA THR A 149 -8.10 -15.57 13.35
C THR A 149 -8.01 -14.17 13.93
N PRO A 150 -8.98 -13.74 14.75
CA PRO A 150 -9.01 -12.36 15.19
C PRO A 150 -7.62 -12.07 15.72
N LYS A 151 -6.86 -11.29 14.96
CA LYS A 151 -5.59 -10.75 15.43
C LYS A 151 -6.00 -10.11 16.73
N PRO A 152 -5.48 -10.57 17.88
CA PRO A 152 -5.94 -10.05 19.15
C PRO A 152 -6.02 -8.55 18.97
N LEU A 153 -7.21 -7.99 19.17
CA LEU A 153 -7.51 -6.59 18.93
C LEU A 153 -6.33 -5.82 19.47
N SER A 154 -5.47 -5.32 18.60
CA SER A 154 -4.44 -4.40 19.03
C SER A 154 -5.24 -3.33 19.78
N PRO A 155 -5.01 -3.13 21.07
CA PRO A 155 -5.84 -2.29 21.90
C PRO A 155 -6.05 -1.01 21.09
N LYS A 156 -7.32 -0.61 20.90
CA LYS A 156 -7.67 0.63 20.20
C LYS A 156 -6.71 1.67 20.71
N LYS A 157 -5.90 2.27 19.82
CA LYS A 157 -5.01 3.36 20.24
C LYS A 157 -5.88 4.29 21.06
N PRO A 158 -5.59 4.46 22.34
CA PRO A 158 -6.40 5.33 23.18
C PRO A 158 -6.43 6.71 22.53
N ASN A 159 -7.55 7.42 22.68
CA ASN A 159 -7.69 8.80 22.21
C ASN A 159 -6.82 9.76 23.06
N GLY A 160 -5.56 9.43 23.23
CA GLY A 160 -4.59 10.16 24.00
C GLY A 160 -3.53 10.80 23.11
N VAL A 161 -3.05 11.96 23.50
CA VAL A 161 -1.90 12.63 22.88
C VAL A 161 -0.64 12.02 23.46
N LEU A 162 0.31 11.59 22.59
CA LEU A 162 1.63 11.16 23.04
C LEU A 162 2.39 12.38 23.59
N VAL A 163 2.58 12.45 24.90
CA VAL A 163 3.26 13.56 25.56
C VAL A 163 4.77 13.40 25.54
N CYS A 164 5.27 12.17 25.67
CA CYS A 164 6.71 11.89 25.57
C CYS A 164 6.97 10.46 25.07
N SER A 165 8.17 10.23 24.55
CA SER A 165 8.69 8.89 24.25
C SER A 165 10.11 8.79 24.78
N ILE A 166 10.43 7.64 25.43
CA ILE A 166 11.77 7.36 25.93
C ILE A 166 12.33 6.20 25.11
N GLY A 167 13.44 6.44 24.41
CA GLY A 167 14.18 5.44 23.66
C GLY A 167 15.33 4.87 24.45
N VAL A 168 15.43 3.53 24.53
CA VAL A 168 16.58 2.84 25.14
C VAL A 168 17.46 2.28 24.03
N LYS A 169 18.77 2.61 24.06
CA LYS A 169 19.75 2.08 23.11
C LYS A 169 20.15 0.66 23.53
N LYS A 170 19.58 -0.36 22.87
CA LYS A 170 19.83 -1.77 23.20
C LYS A 170 21.30 -2.18 23.14
N ASP A 171 22.06 -1.60 22.22
CA ASP A 171 23.50 -1.81 22.04
C ASP A 171 24.36 -1.31 23.23
N LYS A 172 23.78 -0.52 24.12
CA LYS A 172 24.43 0.00 25.33
C LYS A 172 24.05 -0.74 26.63
N ILE A 173 23.12 -1.67 26.55
CA ILE A 173 22.71 -2.51 27.70
C ILE A 173 23.76 -3.63 27.85
N LYS A 174 24.41 -3.68 29.03
CA LYS A 174 25.51 -4.61 29.28
C LYS A 174 25.05 -6.04 29.58
N ASP A 175 23.94 -6.16 30.29
CA ASP A 175 23.42 -7.46 30.73
C ASP A 175 21.92 -7.39 31.06
N ALA A 176 21.32 -8.56 31.34
CA ALA A 176 19.91 -8.69 31.69
C ALA A 176 19.56 -7.99 33.02
N LYS A 177 20.51 -7.87 33.95
CA LYS A 177 20.29 -7.21 35.24
C LYS A 177 20.12 -5.71 35.04
N GLN A 178 20.98 -5.10 34.24
CA GLN A 178 20.86 -3.69 33.87
C GLN A 178 19.57 -3.40 33.09
N ALA A 179 19.15 -4.31 32.20
CA ALA A 179 17.89 -4.17 31.49
C ALA A 179 16.69 -4.17 32.46
N ALA A 180 16.68 -5.08 33.46
CA ALA A 180 15.65 -5.15 34.47
C ALA A 180 15.61 -3.91 35.38
N GLU A 181 16.77 -3.38 35.74
CA GLU A 181 16.88 -2.13 36.53
C GLU A 181 16.31 -0.92 35.76
N ILE A 182 16.64 -0.79 34.47
CA ILE A 182 16.09 0.27 33.60
C ILE A 182 14.57 0.13 33.46
N GLN A 183 14.09 -1.10 33.23
CA GLN A 183 12.65 -1.38 33.12
C GLN A 183 11.91 -0.98 34.39
N LYS A 184 12.43 -1.36 35.55
CA LYS A 184 11.86 -1.00 36.85
C LYS A 184 11.85 0.51 37.08
N ALA A 185 12.94 1.20 36.79
CA ALA A 185 13.03 2.64 36.95
C ALA A 185 12.02 3.41 36.07
N LEU A 186 11.80 2.94 34.82
CA LEU A 186 10.79 3.49 33.93
C LEU A 186 9.37 3.25 34.49
N ASP A 187 9.10 2.05 34.96
CA ASP A 187 7.79 1.66 35.52
C ASP A 187 7.46 2.52 36.77
N ASP A 188 8.42 2.70 37.66
CA ASP A 188 8.27 3.50 38.87
C ASP A 188 8.04 4.99 38.54
N ALA A 189 8.78 5.53 37.57
CA ALA A 189 8.61 6.91 37.11
C ALA A 189 7.20 7.13 36.50
N ILE A 190 6.74 6.19 35.68
CA ILE A 190 5.40 6.26 35.06
C ILE A 190 4.31 6.18 36.13
N LYS A 191 4.40 5.24 37.08
CA LYS A 191 3.46 5.11 38.18
C LYS A 191 3.38 6.39 39.03
N SER A 192 4.52 7.03 39.25
CA SER A 192 4.58 8.31 39.95
C SER A 192 3.82 9.41 39.22
N VAL A 193 3.96 9.52 37.89
CA VAL A 193 3.22 10.50 37.10
C VAL A 193 1.72 10.22 37.10
N VAL A 194 1.32 8.96 36.87
CA VAL A 194 -0.10 8.56 36.85
C VAL A 194 -0.76 8.82 38.20
N SER A 195 -0.07 8.57 39.33
CA SER A 195 -0.62 8.84 40.66
C SER A 195 -0.82 10.32 40.98
N GLN A 196 -0.03 11.19 40.34
CA GLN A 196 -0.18 12.64 40.49
C GLN A 196 -1.32 13.23 39.66
N PHE A 197 -1.67 12.57 38.55
CA PHE A 197 -2.67 13.04 37.58
C PHE A 197 -3.67 11.94 37.19
N PRO A 198 -4.42 11.35 38.15
CA PRO A 198 -5.22 10.15 37.90
C PRO A 198 -6.41 10.38 36.94
N GLU A 199 -6.90 11.62 36.82
CA GLU A 199 -7.98 11.95 35.90
C GLU A 199 -7.54 12.22 34.46
N ILE A 200 -6.24 12.46 34.25
CA ILE A 200 -5.66 12.82 32.95
C ILE A 200 -4.85 11.66 32.37
N CYS A 201 -4.20 10.90 33.25
CA CYS A 201 -3.30 9.81 32.87
C CYS A 201 -3.96 8.45 33.24
N ASP A 202 -4.04 7.56 32.24
CA ASP A 202 -4.45 6.17 32.44
C ASP A 202 -3.25 5.24 32.22
N TYR A 203 -2.88 4.47 33.25
CA TYR A 203 -1.78 3.51 33.18
C TYR A 203 -1.99 2.46 32.05
N ASN A 204 -3.24 2.12 31.75
CA ASN A 204 -3.57 1.17 30.68
C ASN A 204 -3.25 1.70 29.28
N LEU A 205 -3.03 3.01 29.13
CA LEU A 205 -2.63 3.66 27.89
C LEU A 205 -1.11 3.60 27.66
N ILE A 206 -0.36 3.14 28.64
CA ILE A 206 1.11 3.15 28.60
C ILE A 206 1.60 1.79 28.15
N GLN A 207 2.17 1.72 26.96
CA GLN A 207 2.86 0.53 26.47
C GLN A 207 4.36 0.65 26.77
N ILE A 208 4.81 -0.09 27.77
CA ILE A 208 6.24 -0.23 28.05
C ILE A 208 6.74 -1.43 27.26
N PRO A 209 7.52 -1.24 26.20
CA PRO A 209 8.08 -2.35 25.45
C PRO A 209 9.05 -3.12 26.34
N LYS A 210 8.99 -4.45 26.33
CA LYS A 210 10.00 -5.27 26.99
C LYS A 210 11.36 -4.98 26.37
N ILE A 211 12.35 -4.73 27.24
CA ILE A 211 13.72 -4.41 26.82
C ILE A 211 14.47 -5.66 26.35
N LEU A 212 14.00 -6.84 26.76
CA LEU A 212 14.53 -8.17 26.38
C LEU A 212 13.49 -9.00 25.65
#